data_181254b9b05b33781a49abbec0f1be06
#
_entry.id   181254b9b05b33781a49abbec0f1be06
#
_cell.length_a   1.000
_cell.length_b   1.000
_cell.length_c   1.000
_cell.angle_alpha   90.00
_cell.angle_beta   90.00
_cell.angle_gamma   90.00
#
_symmetry.space_group_name_H-M   'P 1'
#
loop_
_entity.id
_entity.type
_entity.pdbx_description
1 polymer ?
#
loop_
_entity_poly.entity_id
_entity_poly.type
_entity_poly.pdbx_seq_one_letter_code
_entity_poly.pdbx_strand_id
1 'polypeptide(L)'
;MKWQRLLAAGLAVMMMGLAGCGSQQQATSGSSGSGSSSVGKAIVVGLDDNFPPMGFKGEDGQITGFDIDLAKEAAKRLGREVEFKAIDWSSKEAELKSGRVDVLWNGLDITEKRKENMLFSDPYMDNRQIIFVKKGETSIKDEKSLAGKVVGTQSASTSEEYMDGNEFFKKDVKEVKKYSDFVSAFMDLENGRIDAVVGDEIVGRYYMSKHADKIDAVDVAVGPVSTFGIGFAKDNQALRDEVQKVLNDMKADGTMGKISEKWFGKNITK
;
A
#
# COMPACT_ATOMS: atom_id res chain seq x y z
N MET A 1 49.22 3.82 -37.66
CA MET A 1 49.90 5.10 -37.49
C MET A 1 49.69 5.46 -36.01
N LYS A 2 50.64 5.14 -35.08
CA LYS A 2 51.79 5.88 -34.63
C LYS A 2 51.41 7.33 -34.27
N TRP A 3 51.54 7.86 -33.05
CA TRP A 3 52.68 8.01 -32.15
C TRP A 3 52.16 8.40 -30.75
N GLN A 4 52.58 7.76 -29.63
CA GLN A 4 53.77 7.97 -28.77
C GLN A 4 53.73 9.28 -27.93
N ARG A 5 53.60 9.12 -26.57
CA ARG A 5 54.59 9.18 -25.48
C ARG A 5 55.25 10.54 -25.25
N LEU A 6 55.24 10.95 -23.96
CA LEU A 6 56.38 11.45 -23.13
C LEU A 6 55.80 11.97 -21.80
N LEU A 7 56.02 11.46 -20.65
CA LEU A 7 57.07 11.38 -19.64
C LEU A 7 57.82 12.70 -19.30
N ALA A 8 57.77 13.12 -18.01
CA ALA A 8 58.81 13.62 -17.12
C ALA A 8 58.14 14.17 -15.83
N ALA A 9 58.32 13.70 -14.64
CA ALA A 9 59.47 13.43 -13.76
C ALA A 9 60.08 14.68 -13.12
N GLY A 10 60.17 14.67 -11.79
CA GLY A 10 61.08 15.42 -10.94
C GLY A 10 60.41 16.45 -10.03
N LEU A 11 60.77 16.72 -8.83
CA LEU A 11 61.69 16.23 -7.82
C LEU A 11 61.31 16.78 -6.46
N ALA A 12 61.63 16.08 -5.42
CA ALA A 12 61.47 16.43 -4.01
C ALA A 12 62.41 17.59 -3.57
N VAL A 13 61.93 18.34 -2.55
CA VAL A 13 62.84 18.99 -1.59
C VAL A 13 62.28 18.94 -0.19
N MET A 14 63.06 18.36 0.68
CA MET A 14 62.99 18.28 2.11
C MET A 14 63.51 19.57 2.73
N MET A 15 62.98 20.12 3.80
CA MET A 15 63.77 20.65 4.91
C MET A 15 63.01 20.87 6.20
N MET A 16 63.70 20.50 7.24
CA MET A 16 63.42 20.52 8.67
C MET A 16 63.38 21.93 9.27
N GLY A 17 62.76 21.98 10.46
CA GLY A 17 63.29 22.81 11.51
C GLY A 17 62.31 23.65 12.27
N LEU A 18 62.08 23.31 13.46
CA LEU A 18 62.39 23.92 14.77
C LEU A 18 61.18 24.15 15.69
N ALA A 19 61.40 23.66 16.88
CA ALA A 19 60.55 23.74 18.04
C ALA A 19 60.30 25.18 18.54
N GLY A 20 59.10 25.42 19.07
CA GLY A 20 58.77 26.61 19.85
C GLY A 20 57.70 26.26 20.88
N CYS A 21 58.13 26.11 22.16
CA CYS A 21 57.26 26.08 23.32
C CYS A 21 56.59 27.44 23.54
N GLY A 22 55.31 27.47 23.91
CA GLY A 22 54.70 28.69 24.43
C GLY A 22 53.21 28.60 24.73
N SER A 23 52.91 28.47 26.03
CA SER A 23 51.71 28.95 26.76
C SER A 23 50.30 28.41 26.42
N GLN A 24 49.83 27.70 27.40
CA GLN A 24 48.39 27.41 27.68
C GLN A 24 47.54 28.67 27.59
N GLN A 25 46.53 28.63 26.73
CA GLN A 25 45.35 29.46 26.86
C GLN A 25 44.12 28.57 26.68
N GLN A 26 43.42 28.37 27.76
CA GLN A 26 42.22 27.61 27.90
C GLN A 26 41.11 28.35 27.15
N ALA A 27 40.84 27.91 25.93
CA ALA A 27 39.64 28.31 25.20
C ALA A 27 38.55 27.31 25.50
N THR A 28 37.51 27.75 26.21
CA THR A 28 36.26 27.06 26.36
C THR A 28 35.59 26.95 24.99
N SER A 29 35.81 25.82 24.30
CA SER A 29 35.07 25.48 23.11
C SER A 29 33.67 25.10 23.51
N GLY A 30 32.74 26.03 23.31
CA GLY A 30 31.29 25.73 23.30
C GLY A 30 31.06 24.65 22.25
N SER A 31 30.70 23.47 22.73
CA SER A 31 30.20 22.39 21.93
C SER A 31 28.85 22.83 21.36
N SER A 32 28.86 23.39 20.16
CA SER A 32 27.64 23.48 19.34
C SER A 32 27.29 22.05 18.96
N GLY A 33 26.45 21.43 19.80
CA GLY A 33 25.82 20.17 19.47
C GLY A 33 24.98 20.36 18.21
N SER A 34 25.58 20.11 17.06
CA SER A 34 24.85 19.84 15.84
C SER A 34 24.07 18.56 16.07
N GLY A 35 22.83 18.69 16.53
CA GLY A 35 21.89 17.58 16.60
C GLY A 35 21.67 17.07 15.19
N SER A 36 22.52 16.17 14.73
CA SER A 36 22.20 15.28 13.62
C SER A 36 21.05 14.42 14.11
N SER A 37 19.83 14.84 13.84
CA SER A 37 18.66 13.94 13.93
C SER A 37 19.00 12.77 13.03
N SER A 38 19.30 11.61 13.59
CA SER A 38 19.38 10.36 12.85
C SER A 38 18.00 10.09 12.32
N VAL A 39 17.68 10.59 11.13
CA VAL A 39 16.48 10.21 10.40
C VAL A 39 16.54 8.70 10.26
N GLY A 40 15.59 7.99 10.87
CA GLY A 40 15.52 6.53 10.77
C GLY A 40 15.45 6.11 9.31
N LYS A 41 15.81 4.86 9.02
CA LYS A 41 15.67 4.29 7.67
C LYS A 41 14.25 4.57 7.13
N ALA A 42 14.13 4.96 5.87
CA ALA A 42 12.84 5.14 5.20
C ALA A 42 11.96 3.88 5.33
N ILE A 43 10.65 4.07 5.42
CA ILE A 43 9.67 2.98 5.42
C ILE A 43 9.24 2.75 3.97
N VAL A 44 9.50 1.58 3.43
CA VAL A 44 9.07 1.21 2.07
C VAL A 44 7.68 0.55 2.15
N VAL A 45 6.69 1.24 1.60
CA VAL A 45 5.29 0.79 1.54
C VAL A 45 5.04 0.10 0.21
N GLY A 46 4.70 -1.19 0.23
CA GLY A 46 4.23 -1.94 -0.94
C GLY A 46 2.74 -1.73 -1.15
N LEU A 47 2.35 -1.43 -2.39
CA LEU A 47 0.97 -1.19 -2.77
C LEU A 47 0.68 -1.63 -4.22
N ASP A 48 -0.57 -1.93 -4.51
CA ASP A 48 -1.12 -1.91 -5.87
C ASP A 48 -1.42 -0.45 -6.23
N ASP A 49 -0.72 0.11 -7.23
CA ASP A 49 -0.88 1.51 -7.64
C ASP A 49 -2.13 1.76 -8.51
N ASN A 50 -3.04 0.79 -8.54
CA ASN A 50 -4.34 0.85 -9.22
C ASN A 50 -5.51 0.42 -8.32
N PHE A 51 -5.46 0.78 -7.02
CA PHE A 51 -6.46 0.43 -6.00
C PHE A 51 -7.09 1.70 -5.35
N PRO A 52 -7.79 2.56 -6.14
CA PRO A 52 -8.41 3.76 -5.61
C PRO A 52 -9.63 3.44 -4.72
N PRO A 53 -9.91 4.23 -3.67
CA PRO A 53 -9.20 5.43 -3.25
C PRO A 53 -8.10 5.18 -2.20
N MET A 54 -7.72 3.91 -1.94
CA MET A 54 -6.79 3.56 -0.87
C MET A 54 -5.35 3.94 -1.25
N GLY A 55 -4.83 3.45 -2.38
CA GLY A 55 -3.55 3.82 -2.94
C GLY A 55 -3.57 3.64 -4.45
N PHE A 56 -3.24 4.67 -5.20
CA PHE A 56 -3.29 4.62 -6.65
C PHE A 56 -2.44 5.73 -7.27
N LYS A 57 -2.18 5.61 -8.57
CA LYS A 57 -1.52 6.65 -9.35
C LYS A 57 -2.54 7.70 -9.78
N GLY A 58 -2.35 8.95 -9.32
CA GLY A 58 -3.18 10.08 -9.70
C GLY A 58 -2.95 10.55 -11.14
N GLU A 59 -3.75 11.51 -11.59
CA GLU A 59 -3.64 12.09 -12.95
C GLU A 59 -2.28 12.77 -13.19
N ASP A 60 -1.64 13.25 -12.13
CA ASP A 60 -0.30 13.85 -12.14
C ASP A 60 0.83 12.79 -12.16
N GLY A 61 0.47 11.51 -12.16
CA GLY A 61 1.40 10.39 -12.12
C GLY A 61 1.98 10.09 -10.72
N GLN A 62 1.60 10.85 -9.68
CA GLN A 62 2.07 10.60 -8.32
C GLN A 62 1.19 9.59 -7.59
N ILE A 63 1.79 8.84 -6.67
CA ILE A 63 1.06 7.93 -5.80
C ILE A 63 0.29 8.74 -4.76
N THR A 64 -1.02 8.52 -4.69
CA THR A 64 -1.98 9.21 -3.82
C THR A 64 -3.02 8.22 -3.28
N GLY A 65 -3.79 8.63 -2.27
CA GLY A 65 -4.86 7.80 -1.71
C GLY A 65 -5.00 7.98 -0.21
N PHE A 66 -6.05 7.38 0.34
CA PHE A 66 -6.32 7.41 1.78
C PHE A 66 -5.18 6.77 2.58
N ASP A 67 -4.76 5.56 2.21
CA ASP A 67 -3.67 4.85 2.88
C ASP A 67 -2.32 5.55 2.67
N ILE A 68 -2.15 6.22 1.54
CA ILE A 68 -0.95 7.01 1.24
C ILE A 68 -0.83 8.22 2.17
N ASP A 69 -1.95 8.91 2.41
CA ASP A 69 -1.97 10.04 3.34
C ASP A 69 -1.75 9.59 4.79
N LEU A 70 -2.33 8.43 5.19
CA LEU A 70 -2.07 7.83 6.50
C LEU A 70 -0.59 7.46 6.66
N ALA A 71 0.01 6.82 5.67
CA ALA A 71 1.40 6.40 5.70
C ALA A 71 2.37 7.59 5.75
N LYS A 72 2.09 8.65 4.99
CA LYS A 72 2.87 9.91 5.04
C LYS A 72 2.83 10.55 6.41
N GLU A 73 1.65 10.66 7.01
CA GLU A 73 1.51 11.26 8.35
C GLU A 73 2.16 10.37 9.42
N ALA A 74 2.01 9.05 9.33
CA ALA A 74 2.65 8.12 10.25
C ALA A 74 4.19 8.22 10.18
N ALA A 75 4.77 8.19 8.99
CA ALA A 75 6.21 8.33 8.80
C ALA A 75 6.73 9.67 9.35
N LYS A 76 6.02 10.77 9.07
CA LYS A 76 6.33 12.10 9.62
C LYS A 76 6.38 12.10 11.15
N ARG A 77 5.40 11.46 11.83
CA ARG A 77 5.37 11.36 13.29
C ARG A 77 6.50 10.50 13.86
N LEU A 78 6.95 9.50 13.09
CA LEU A 78 8.10 8.67 13.42
C LEU A 78 9.45 9.34 13.11
N GLY A 79 9.46 10.53 12.49
CA GLY A 79 10.69 11.19 12.03
C GLY A 79 11.42 10.41 10.95
N ARG A 80 10.66 9.69 10.09
CA ARG A 80 11.18 8.83 9.01
C ARG A 80 10.65 9.28 7.66
N GLU A 81 11.42 9.01 6.61
CA GLU A 81 10.95 9.12 5.24
C GLU A 81 10.03 7.93 4.92
N VAL A 82 9.17 8.11 3.90
CA VAL A 82 8.33 7.04 3.35
C VAL A 82 8.54 6.94 1.85
N GLU A 83 8.73 5.73 1.35
CA GLU A 83 8.81 5.40 -0.06
C GLU A 83 7.62 4.53 -0.45
N PHE A 84 7.01 4.81 -1.60
CA PHE A 84 5.89 4.03 -2.12
C PHE A 84 6.38 3.20 -3.31
N LYS A 85 6.22 1.88 -3.20
CA LYS A 85 6.64 0.93 -4.21
C LYS A 85 5.44 0.20 -4.79
N ALA A 86 5.14 0.47 -6.05
CA ALA A 86 4.16 -0.32 -6.79
C ALA A 86 4.64 -1.77 -6.93
N ILE A 87 3.78 -2.72 -6.59
CA ILE A 87 4.04 -4.15 -6.68
C ILE A 87 2.87 -4.85 -7.39
N ASP A 88 3.13 -6.00 -8.00
CA ASP A 88 2.06 -6.91 -8.36
C ASP A 88 1.44 -7.47 -7.07
N TRP A 89 0.12 -7.26 -6.89
CA TRP A 89 -0.57 -7.66 -5.66
C TRP A 89 -0.48 -9.15 -5.37
N SER A 90 -0.39 -9.97 -6.42
CA SER A 90 -0.21 -11.41 -6.27
C SER A 90 1.15 -11.79 -5.65
N SER A 91 2.13 -10.89 -5.71
CA SER A 91 3.47 -11.08 -5.14
C SER A 91 3.66 -10.48 -3.75
N LYS A 92 2.64 -9.80 -3.18
CA LYS A 92 2.74 -8.99 -1.95
C LYS A 92 3.41 -9.70 -0.77
N GLU A 93 3.09 -10.96 -0.52
CA GLU A 93 3.68 -11.72 0.59
C GLU A 93 5.17 -12.00 0.35
N ALA A 94 5.56 -12.27 -0.91
CA ALA A 94 6.95 -12.49 -1.28
C ALA A 94 7.77 -11.20 -1.21
N GLU A 95 7.19 -10.05 -1.62
CA GLU A 95 7.81 -8.73 -1.51
C GLU A 95 8.08 -8.39 -0.03
N LEU A 96 7.07 -8.60 0.84
CA LEU A 96 7.19 -8.38 2.29
C LEU A 96 8.22 -9.31 2.93
N LYS A 97 8.12 -10.61 2.67
CA LYS A 97 9.02 -11.63 3.25
C LYS A 97 10.48 -11.44 2.84
N SER A 98 10.73 -10.95 1.63
CA SER A 98 12.10 -10.70 1.15
C SER A 98 12.70 -9.37 1.60
N GLY A 99 11.92 -8.53 2.31
CA GLY A 99 12.34 -7.19 2.74
C GLY A 99 12.47 -6.18 1.59
N ARG A 100 11.88 -6.45 0.43
CA ARG A 100 11.79 -5.47 -0.67
C ARG A 100 10.78 -4.37 -0.40
N VAL A 101 9.82 -4.65 0.48
CA VAL A 101 8.97 -3.66 1.15
C VAL A 101 8.99 -3.93 2.65
N ASP A 102 8.86 -2.89 3.45
CA ASP A 102 8.85 -2.99 4.92
C ASP A 102 7.43 -3.26 5.43
N VAL A 103 6.41 -2.75 4.72
CA VAL A 103 4.99 -2.90 5.04
C VAL A 103 4.14 -3.04 3.79
N LEU A 104 2.97 -3.68 3.94
CA LEU A 104 1.89 -3.67 2.95
C LEU A 104 0.77 -2.78 3.48
N TRP A 105 0.49 -1.68 2.78
CA TRP A 105 -0.51 -0.69 3.23
C TRP A 105 -1.33 -0.20 2.05
N ASN A 106 -2.40 -0.94 1.73
CA ASN A 106 -3.24 -0.65 0.57
C ASN A 106 -4.57 -1.43 0.65
N GLY A 107 -5.41 -1.12 1.65
CA GLY A 107 -6.65 -1.83 1.85
C GLY A 107 -6.45 -3.34 2.04
N LEU A 108 -5.45 -3.73 2.83
CA LEU A 108 -5.14 -5.14 3.04
C LEU A 108 -6.08 -5.75 4.08
N ASP A 109 -6.95 -6.67 3.66
CA ASP A 109 -7.81 -7.40 4.57
C ASP A 109 -7.02 -8.27 5.56
N ILE A 110 -7.40 -8.19 6.82
CA ILE A 110 -6.93 -9.06 7.88
C ILE A 110 -7.68 -10.39 7.77
N THR A 111 -6.99 -11.45 7.35
CA THR A 111 -7.54 -12.81 7.31
C THR A 111 -6.69 -13.77 8.15
N GLU A 112 -7.30 -14.85 8.67
CA GLU A 112 -6.56 -15.84 9.46
C GLU A 112 -5.42 -16.45 8.64
N LYS A 113 -5.65 -16.74 7.37
CA LYS A 113 -4.62 -17.25 6.44
C LYS A 113 -3.43 -16.30 6.32
N ARG A 114 -3.67 -14.99 6.18
CA ARG A 114 -2.60 -14.00 6.08
C ARG A 114 -1.85 -13.80 7.41
N LYS A 115 -2.54 -13.94 8.55
CA LYS A 115 -1.91 -13.92 9.87
C LYS A 115 -0.89 -15.04 10.08
N GLU A 116 -0.98 -16.13 9.34
CA GLU A 116 0.04 -17.19 9.36
C GLU A 116 1.39 -16.69 8.80
N ASN A 117 1.37 -15.76 7.84
CA ASN A 117 2.53 -15.32 7.07
C ASN A 117 3.03 -13.92 7.42
N MET A 118 2.22 -13.06 8.06
CA MET A 118 2.58 -11.69 8.42
C MET A 118 1.95 -11.26 9.75
N LEU A 119 2.51 -10.19 10.35
CA LEU A 119 1.89 -9.48 11.45
C LEU A 119 0.96 -8.39 10.91
N PHE A 120 -0.01 -8.00 11.71
CA PHE A 120 -0.93 -6.92 11.37
C PHE A 120 -0.95 -5.82 12.43
N SER A 121 -1.29 -4.60 12.00
CA SER A 121 -1.81 -3.57 12.88
C SER A 121 -3.19 -3.98 13.41
N ASP A 122 -3.71 -3.24 14.39
CA ASP A 122 -5.13 -3.26 14.68
C ASP A 122 -5.93 -2.81 13.45
N PRO A 123 -7.18 -3.25 13.29
CA PRO A 123 -8.00 -2.83 12.16
C PRO A 123 -8.28 -1.33 12.21
N TYR A 124 -8.16 -0.67 11.04
CA TYR A 124 -8.42 0.77 10.91
C TYR A 124 -9.69 1.09 10.11
N MET A 125 -10.28 0.14 9.39
CA MET A 125 -11.48 0.32 8.58
C MET A 125 -12.22 -1.02 8.39
N ASP A 126 -13.56 -0.98 8.32
CA ASP A 126 -14.34 -2.15 7.90
C ASP A 126 -14.33 -2.32 6.39
N ASN A 127 -14.42 -3.56 5.93
CA ASN A 127 -14.53 -3.92 4.51
C ASN A 127 -15.49 -5.09 4.31
N ARG A 128 -16.03 -5.19 3.09
CA ARG A 128 -16.74 -6.35 2.59
C ARG A 128 -16.60 -6.46 1.08
N GLN A 129 -16.69 -7.67 0.58
CA GLN A 129 -16.77 -7.93 -0.85
C GLN A 129 -18.23 -7.84 -1.27
N ILE A 130 -18.52 -7.18 -2.40
CA ILE A 130 -19.86 -7.12 -3.00
C ILE A 130 -19.77 -7.41 -4.50
N ILE A 131 -20.95 -7.52 -5.14
CA ILE A 131 -21.07 -7.74 -6.58
C ILE A 131 -21.26 -6.39 -7.27
N PHE A 132 -20.52 -6.18 -8.36
CA PHE A 132 -20.72 -5.08 -9.30
C PHE A 132 -21.17 -5.65 -10.64
N VAL A 133 -22.12 -4.99 -11.27
CA VAL A 133 -22.71 -5.40 -12.53
C VAL A 133 -22.75 -4.24 -13.52
N LYS A 134 -22.93 -4.54 -14.80
CA LYS A 134 -23.14 -3.50 -15.81
C LYS A 134 -24.40 -2.70 -15.49
N LYS A 135 -24.39 -1.42 -15.77
CA LYS A 135 -25.54 -0.52 -15.55
C LYS A 135 -26.83 -1.07 -16.13
N GLY A 136 -27.86 -1.15 -15.28
CA GLY A 136 -29.17 -1.67 -15.65
C GLY A 136 -29.32 -3.20 -15.65
N GLU A 137 -28.28 -3.94 -15.27
CA GLU A 137 -28.40 -5.38 -15.02
C GLU A 137 -29.25 -5.63 -13.76
N THR A 138 -30.32 -6.40 -13.87
CA THR A 138 -31.29 -6.65 -12.78
C THR A 138 -31.47 -8.12 -12.43
N SER A 139 -30.87 -9.02 -13.23
CA SER A 139 -30.99 -10.47 -12.98
C SER A 139 -30.01 -10.96 -11.88
N ILE A 140 -28.89 -10.26 -11.66
CA ILE A 140 -27.93 -10.58 -10.64
C ILE A 140 -28.29 -9.81 -9.37
N LYS A 141 -28.70 -10.53 -8.32
CA LYS A 141 -29.20 -9.95 -7.05
C LYS A 141 -28.45 -10.46 -5.82
N ASP A 142 -27.73 -11.55 -5.96
CA ASP A 142 -27.00 -12.23 -4.89
C ASP A 142 -25.93 -13.14 -5.49
N GLU A 143 -25.18 -13.82 -4.62
CA GLU A 143 -24.14 -14.77 -5.01
C GLU A 143 -24.70 -15.89 -5.91
N LYS A 144 -25.89 -16.44 -5.59
CA LYS A 144 -26.46 -17.55 -6.36
C LYS A 144 -26.85 -17.17 -7.79
N SER A 145 -27.15 -15.89 -8.01
CA SER A 145 -27.48 -15.35 -9.33
C SER A 145 -26.28 -15.28 -10.28
N LEU A 146 -25.07 -15.56 -9.77
CA LEU A 146 -23.84 -15.66 -10.56
C LEU A 146 -23.69 -17.03 -11.25
N ALA A 147 -24.62 -17.99 -11.05
CA ALA A 147 -24.60 -19.26 -11.76
C ALA A 147 -24.59 -19.07 -13.28
N GLY A 148 -23.68 -19.75 -13.96
CA GLY A 148 -23.48 -19.66 -15.42
C GLY A 148 -22.85 -18.35 -15.92
N LYS A 149 -22.47 -17.43 -15.04
CA LYS A 149 -21.88 -16.12 -15.36
C LYS A 149 -20.35 -16.16 -15.40
N VAL A 150 -19.75 -15.22 -16.12
CA VAL A 150 -18.32 -14.93 -16.05
C VAL A 150 -18.10 -13.84 -15.02
N VAL A 151 -17.38 -14.16 -13.94
CA VAL A 151 -17.14 -13.28 -12.80
C VAL A 151 -15.69 -12.85 -12.76
N GLY A 152 -15.43 -11.55 -12.73
CA GLY A 152 -14.09 -10.99 -12.60
C GLY A 152 -13.72 -10.70 -11.15
N THR A 153 -12.44 -10.81 -10.82
CA THR A 153 -11.86 -10.38 -9.54
C THR A 153 -10.37 -10.10 -9.67
N GLN A 154 -9.78 -9.42 -8.69
CA GLN A 154 -8.33 -9.25 -8.66
C GLN A 154 -7.65 -10.52 -8.13
N SER A 155 -6.51 -10.88 -8.74
CA SER A 155 -5.64 -11.97 -8.30
C SER A 155 -5.10 -11.73 -6.89
N ALA A 156 -5.10 -12.78 -6.07
CA ALA A 156 -4.66 -12.80 -4.67
C ALA A 156 -5.39 -11.79 -3.76
N SER A 157 -6.59 -11.34 -4.18
CA SER A 157 -7.51 -10.58 -3.34
C SER A 157 -8.27 -11.50 -2.38
N THR A 158 -8.96 -10.92 -1.41
CA THR A 158 -9.83 -11.65 -0.48
C THR A 158 -11.03 -12.25 -1.20
N SER A 159 -11.55 -11.56 -2.23
CA SER A 159 -12.62 -12.11 -3.07
C SER A 159 -12.17 -13.33 -3.86
N GLU A 160 -10.96 -13.33 -4.45
CA GLU A 160 -10.43 -14.53 -5.09
C GLU A 160 -10.25 -15.68 -4.08
N GLU A 161 -9.66 -15.40 -2.91
CA GLU A 161 -9.47 -16.42 -1.86
C GLU A 161 -10.80 -17.06 -1.44
N TYR A 162 -11.86 -16.25 -1.31
CA TYR A 162 -13.20 -16.74 -0.99
C TYR A 162 -13.76 -17.62 -2.11
N MET A 163 -13.72 -17.14 -3.36
CA MET A 163 -14.26 -17.87 -4.51
C MET A 163 -13.50 -19.16 -4.76
N ASP A 164 -12.18 -19.18 -4.65
CA ASP A 164 -11.37 -20.40 -4.78
C ASP A 164 -11.65 -21.42 -3.67
N GLY A 165 -12.10 -20.98 -2.50
CA GLY A 165 -12.52 -21.83 -1.38
C GLY A 165 -13.96 -22.31 -1.46
N ASN A 166 -14.80 -21.70 -2.32
CA ASN A 166 -16.25 -21.92 -2.34
C ASN A 166 -16.68 -22.84 -3.51
N GLU A 167 -17.36 -23.94 -3.17
CA GLU A 167 -17.82 -24.94 -4.14
C GLU A 167 -18.78 -24.39 -5.20
N PHE A 168 -19.61 -23.40 -4.87
CA PHE A 168 -20.51 -22.73 -5.83
C PHE A 168 -19.73 -22.08 -6.95
N PHE A 169 -18.68 -21.30 -6.64
CA PHE A 169 -17.85 -20.65 -7.67
C PHE A 169 -17.09 -21.64 -8.54
N LYS A 170 -16.76 -22.81 -7.99
CA LYS A 170 -16.05 -23.86 -8.75
C LYS A 170 -16.96 -24.65 -9.70
N LYS A 171 -18.25 -24.80 -9.35
CA LYS A 171 -19.15 -25.74 -10.05
C LYS A 171 -20.23 -25.03 -10.86
N ASP A 172 -20.78 -23.96 -10.33
CA ASP A 172 -21.99 -23.33 -10.87
C ASP A 172 -21.68 -22.04 -11.64
N VAL A 173 -20.60 -21.33 -11.30
CA VAL A 173 -20.12 -20.17 -12.07
C VAL A 173 -19.41 -20.66 -13.34
N LYS A 174 -19.67 -20.00 -14.48
CA LYS A 174 -19.06 -20.40 -15.76
C LYS A 174 -17.55 -20.22 -15.78
N GLU A 175 -17.08 -19.11 -15.23
CA GLU A 175 -15.66 -18.77 -15.17
C GLU A 175 -15.42 -17.72 -14.07
N VAL A 176 -14.35 -17.88 -13.27
CA VAL A 176 -13.79 -16.82 -12.44
C VAL A 176 -12.53 -16.29 -13.14
N LYS A 177 -12.66 -15.11 -13.76
CA LYS A 177 -11.59 -14.46 -14.49
C LYS A 177 -10.76 -13.57 -13.55
N LYS A 178 -9.46 -13.83 -13.47
CA LYS A 178 -8.53 -13.16 -12.57
C LYS A 178 -7.79 -12.03 -13.30
N TYR A 179 -7.74 -10.86 -12.67
CA TYR A 179 -7.09 -9.65 -13.19
C TYR A 179 -5.93 -9.23 -12.29
N SER A 180 -4.99 -8.46 -12.82
CA SER A 180 -3.91 -7.86 -12.01
C SER A 180 -4.46 -6.88 -10.97
N ASP A 181 -5.52 -6.15 -11.32
CA ASP A 181 -6.15 -5.10 -10.52
C ASP A 181 -7.66 -5.02 -10.78
N PHE A 182 -8.42 -4.39 -9.86
CA PHE A 182 -9.86 -4.26 -9.98
C PHE A 182 -10.29 -3.27 -11.07
N VAL A 183 -9.51 -2.24 -11.37
CA VAL A 183 -9.85 -1.27 -12.43
C VAL A 183 -9.93 -1.98 -13.78
N SER A 184 -8.97 -2.87 -14.06
CA SER A 184 -8.99 -3.71 -15.26
C SER A 184 -10.22 -4.62 -15.33
N ALA A 185 -10.63 -5.20 -14.18
CA ALA A 185 -11.86 -6.00 -14.10
C ALA A 185 -13.12 -5.14 -14.38
N PHE A 186 -13.21 -3.94 -13.80
CA PHE A 186 -14.33 -3.02 -14.04
C PHE A 186 -14.37 -2.54 -15.50
N MET A 187 -13.24 -2.29 -16.15
CA MET A 187 -13.20 -1.96 -17.58
C MET A 187 -13.75 -3.10 -18.44
N ASP A 188 -13.45 -4.36 -18.11
CA ASP A 188 -13.99 -5.51 -18.83
C ASP A 188 -15.50 -5.68 -18.54
N LEU A 189 -15.98 -5.35 -17.34
CA LEU A 189 -17.39 -5.32 -16.99
C LEU A 189 -18.15 -4.27 -17.80
N GLU A 190 -17.64 -3.03 -17.88
CA GLU A 190 -18.24 -1.96 -18.70
C GLU A 190 -18.39 -2.37 -20.17
N ASN A 191 -17.36 -3.03 -20.69
CA ASN A 191 -17.33 -3.49 -22.09
C ASN A 191 -18.14 -4.78 -22.32
N GLY A 192 -18.76 -5.36 -21.27
CA GLY A 192 -19.56 -6.58 -21.38
C GLY A 192 -18.76 -7.84 -21.71
N ARG A 193 -17.45 -7.86 -21.39
CA ARG A 193 -16.59 -9.04 -21.55
C ARG A 193 -16.73 -10.02 -20.40
N ILE A 194 -17.23 -9.53 -19.25
CA ILE A 194 -17.63 -10.31 -18.09
C ILE A 194 -19.00 -9.83 -17.61
N ASP A 195 -19.69 -10.66 -16.84
CA ASP A 195 -21.06 -10.40 -16.37
C ASP A 195 -21.11 -9.66 -15.03
N ALA A 196 -20.11 -9.90 -14.18
CA ALA A 196 -20.03 -9.30 -12.84
C ALA A 196 -18.56 -9.17 -12.39
N VAL A 197 -18.31 -8.28 -11.42
CA VAL A 197 -17.08 -8.24 -10.62
C VAL A 197 -17.45 -8.48 -9.18
N VAL A 198 -16.70 -9.36 -8.49
CA VAL A 198 -16.74 -9.50 -7.03
C VAL A 198 -15.48 -8.88 -6.47
N GLY A 199 -15.62 -7.89 -5.59
CA GLY A 199 -14.49 -7.16 -5.06
C GLY A 199 -14.86 -6.20 -3.92
N ASP A 200 -13.86 -5.50 -3.43
CA ASP A 200 -13.97 -4.55 -2.32
C ASP A 200 -15.00 -3.44 -2.60
N GLU A 201 -15.97 -3.31 -1.68
CA GLU A 201 -17.02 -2.29 -1.82
C GLU A 201 -16.43 -0.89 -1.98
N ILE A 202 -15.39 -0.58 -1.23
CA ILE A 202 -14.80 0.77 -1.22
C ILE A 202 -14.23 1.12 -2.60
N VAL A 203 -13.54 0.19 -3.26
CA VAL A 203 -12.92 0.38 -4.57
C VAL A 203 -13.98 0.50 -5.66
N GLY A 204 -14.95 -0.42 -5.66
CA GLY A 204 -16.00 -0.39 -6.66
C GLY A 204 -16.90 0.85 -6.55
N ARG A 205 -17.25 1.30 -5.33
CA ARG A 205 -18.02 2.53 -5.14
C ARG A 205 -17.24 3.77 -5.57
N TYR A 206 -15.93 3.81 -5.34
CA TYR A 206 -15.09 4.87 -5.88
C TYR A 206 -15.08 4.85 -7.41
N TYR A 207 -14.93 3.66 -8.03
CA TYR A 207 -15.00 3.51 -9.47
C TYR A 207 -16.34 4.01 -10.03
N MET A 208 -17.46 3.62 -9.40
CA MET A 208 -18.80 4.10 -9.75
C MET A 208 -18.91 5.63 -9.66
N SER A 209 -18.27 6.27 -8.70
CA SER A 209 -18.31 7.75 -8.57
C SER A 209 -17.67 8.47 -9.76
N LYS A 210 -16.77 7.80 -10.48
CA LYS A 210 -16.12 8.30 -11.69
C LYS A 210 -16.79 7.81 -12.99
N HIS A 211 -17.55 6.72 -12.90
CA HIS A 211 -18.18 6.02 -14.01
C HIS A 211 -19.67 5.75 -13.70
N ALA A 212 -20.41 6.77 -13.24
CA ALA A 212 -21.75 6.65 -12.66
C ALA A 212 -22.81 6.01 -13.58
N ASP A 213 -22.60 6.08 -14.90
CA ASP A 213 -23.50 5.56 -15.94
C ASP A 213 -23.06 4.20 -16.49
N LYS A 214 -22.04 3.56 -15.94
CA LYS A 214 -21.45 2.33 -16.50
C LYS A 214 -21.74 1.08 -15.71
N ILE A 215 -21.68 1.16 -14.37
CA ILE A 215 -21.85 0.00 -13.50
C ILE A 215 -22.78 0.32 -12.32
N ASP A 216 -23.39 -0.72 -11.77
CA ASP A 216 -24.22 -0.70 -10.56
C ASP A 216 -23.61 -1.65 -9.51
N ALA A 217 -23.87 -1.36 -8.23
CA ALA A 217 -23.53 -2.24 -7.13
C ALA A 217 -24.76 -3.04 -6.69
N VAL A 218 -24.61 -4.35 -6.51
CA VAL A 218 -25.55 -5.20 -5.82
C VAL A 218 -25.13 -5.22 -4.35
N ASP A 219 -25.93 -4.55 -3.50
CA ASP A 219 -25.59 -4.28 -2.09
C ASP A 219 -25.80 -5.51 -1.19
N VAL A 220 -25.14 -6.61 -1.56
CA VAL A 220 -25.15 -7.89 -0.83
C VAL A 220 -23.71 -8.34 -0.67
N ALA A 221 -23.34 -8.68 0.56
CA ALA A 221 -22.00 -9.18 0.84
C ALA A 221 -21.81 -10.58 0.20
N VAL A 222 -20.63 -10.77 -0.41
CA VAL A 222 -20.15 -12.06 -0.91
C VAL A 222 -19.04 -12.54 0.01
N GLY A 223 -19.26 -13.65 0.68
CA GLY A 223 -18.34 -14.14 1.70
C GLY A 223 -18.40 -13.36 3.02
N PRO A 224 -17.44 -13.58 3.92
CA PRO A 224 -17.38 -12.94 5.22
C PRO A 224 -17.02 -11.46 5.10
N VAL A 225 -17.57 -10.65 6.00
CA VAL A 225 -17.06 -9.27 6.21
C VAL A 225 -15.66 -9.32 6.79
N SER A 226 -14.87 -8.32 6.49
CA SER A 226 -13.46 -8.22 6.87
C SER A 226 -13.12 -6.83 7.40
N THR A 227 -11.86 -6.62 7.73
CA THR A 227 -11.33 -5.32 8.13
C THR A 227 -9.97 -5.09 7.51
N PHE A 228 -9.65 -3.85 7.17
CA PHE A 228 -8.32 -3.49 6.70
C PHE A 228 -7.34 -3.28 7.85
N GLY A 229 -6.13 -3.74 7.64
CA GLY A 229 -4.96 -3.50 8.49
C GLY A 229 -3.69 -3.35 7.67
N ILE A 230 -2.62 -2.97 8.35
CA ILE A 230 -1.30 -2.86 7.75
C ILE A 230 -0.57 -4.17 7.98
N GLY A 231 0.01 -4.74 6.92
CA GLY A 231 0.80 -5.97 6.99
C GLY A 231 2.29 -5.70 7.21
N PHE A 232 2.92 -6.47 8.10
CA PHE A 232 4.35 -6.38 8.43
C PHE A 232 4.99 -7.76 8.34
N ALA A 233 6.30 -7.82 8.06
CA ALA A 233 7.02 -9.09 8.12
C ALA A 233 6.91 -9.71 9.52
N LYS A 234 6.85 -11.06 9.58
CA LYS A 234 6.66 -11.82 10.83
C LYS A 234 7.68 -11.53 11.91
N ASP A 235 8.89 -11.18 11.52
CA ASP A 235 10.03 -10.89 12.37
C ASP A 235 10.19 -9.38 12.68
N ASN A 236 9.34 -8.52 12.13
CA ASN A 236 9.43 -7.07 12.32
C ASN A 236 8.38 -6.53 13.29
N GLN A 237 8.30 -7.13 14.45
CA GLN A 237 7.41 -6.70 15.55
C GLN A 237 7.67 -5.25 15.97
N ALA A 238 8.93 -4.81 15.97
CA ALA A 238 9.30 -3.46 16.40
C ALA A 238 8.64 -2.39 15.50
N LEU A 239 8.74 -2.52 14.17
CA LEU A 239 8.10 -1.58 13.24
C LEU A 239 6.58 -1.62 13.37
N ARG A 240 6.00 -2.82 13.56
CA ARG A 240 4.55 -2.95 13.78
C ARG A 240 4.10 -2.17 15.01
N ASP A 241 4.82 -2.29 16.11
CA ASP A 241 4.48 -1.60 17.37
C ASP A 241 4.68 -0.09 17.27
N GLU A 242 5.75 0.37 16.61
CA GLU A 242 5.97 1.80 16.33
C GLU A 242 4.83 2.40 15.48
N VAL A 243 4.46 1.76 14.38
CA VAL A 243 3.38 2.22 13.51
C VAL A 243 2.03 2.15 14.24
N GLN A 244 1.75 1.07 14.98
CA GLN A 244 0.53 0.93 15.76
C GLN A 244 0.35 2.06 16.77
N LYS A 245 1.42 2.40 17.49
CA LYS A 245 1.38 3.52 18.43
C LYS A 245 0.99 4.83 17.73
N VAL A 246 1.60 5.11 16.59
CA VAL A 246 1.30 6.32 15.83
C VAL A 246 -0.13 6.32 15.29
N LEU A 247 -0.66 5.18 14.83
CA LEU A 247 -2.07 5.08 14.42
C LEU A 247 -3.01 5.39 15.58
N ASN A 248 -2.71 4.90 16.79
CA ASN A 248 -3.48 5.19 17.98
C ASN A 248 -3.45 6.69 18.32
N ASP A 249 -2.27 7.33 18.20
CA ASP A 249 -2.11 8.77 18.42
C ASP A 249 -2.91 9.57 17.36
N MET A 250 -2.88 9.16 16.07
CA MET A 250 -3.65 9.79 14.98
C MET A 250 -5.16 9.62 15.15
N LYS A 251 -5.59 8.51 15.71
CA LYS A 251 -6.99 8.28 16.06
C LYS A 251 -7.42 9.18 17.22
N ALA A 252 -6.61 9.23 18.29
CA ALA A 252 -6.90 10.00 19.48
C ALA A 252 -6.97 11.52 19.24
N ASP A 253 -6.12 12.07 18.38
CA ASP A 253 -6.11 13.50 18.04
C ASP A 253 -7.01 13.87 16.84
N GLY A 254 -7.72 12.91 16.28
CA GLY A 254 -8.68 13.10 15.18
C GLY A 254 -8.04 13.24 13.79
N THR A 255 -6.72 13.11 13.65
CA THR A 255 -6.05 13.22 12.34
C THR A 255 -6.49 12.13 11.38
N MET A 256 -6.65 10.88 11.87
CA MET A 256 -7.15 9.77 11.04
C MET A 256 -8.55 10.05 10.51
N GLY A 257 -9.45 10.59 11.36
CA GLY A 257 -10.80 11.00 10.96
C GLY A 257 -10.80 12.09 9.89
N LYS A 258 -9.95 13.11 10.01
CA LYS A 258 -9.81 14.19 9.01
C LYS A 258 -9.31 13.67 7.66
N ILE A 259 -8.38 12.72 7.66
CA ILE A 259 -7.93 12.07 6.43
C ILE A 259 -9.08 11.26 5.82
N SER A 260 -9.86 10.54 6.64
CA SER A 260 -11.05 9.83 6.18
C SER A 260 -12.09 10.78 5.57
N GLU A 261 -12.39 11.91 6.21
CA GLU A 261 -13.31 12.91 5.69
C GLU A 261 -12.88 13.50 4.33
N LYS A 262 -11.55 13.70 4.15
CA LYS A 262 -10.99 14.16 2.87
C LYS A 262 -11.32 13.20 1.72
N TRP A 263 -11.23 11.89 1.95
CA TRP A 263 -11.36 10.87 0.91
C TRP A 263 -12.78 10.35 0.74
N PHE A 264 -13.56 10.30 1.81
CA PHE A 264 -14.88 9.65 1.84
C PHE A 264 -16.03 10.60 2.21
N GLY A 265 -15.73 11.87 2.50
CA GLY A 265 -16.73 12.86 2.93
C GLY A 265 -17.26 12.62 4.37
N LYS A 266 -16.78 11.60 5.04
CA LYS A 266 -17.12 11.24 6.44
C LYS A 266 -16.02 10.42 7.07
N ASN A 267 -15.99 10.38 8.41
CA ASN A 267 -15.10 9.46 9.10
C ASN A 267 -15.69 8.04 9.09
N ILE A 268 -14.99 7.10 8.42
CA ILE A 268 -15.32 5.67 8.37
C ILE A 268 -14.23 4.80 8.99
N THR A 269 -13.28 5.41 9.73
CA THR A 269 -12.23 4.68 10.45
C THR A 269 -12.74 4.12 11.78
N LYS A 270 -12.06 3.09 12.28
CA LYS A 270 -12.38 2.40 13.55
C LYS A 270 -11.60 2.95 14.71
#